data_4caf6dec686ce29ed7701aa41e064d8e
#
_entry.id   4caf6dec686ce29ed7701aa41e064d8e
#
_cell.length_a   1.000
_cell.length_b   1.000
_cell.length_c   1.000
_cell.angle_alpha   90.00
_cell.angle_beta   90.00
_cell.angle_gamma   90.00
#
_symmetry.space_group_name_H-M   'P 1'
#
loop_
_entity.id
_entity.type
_entity.pdbx_description
1 polymer ?
#
loop_
_entity_poly.entity_id
_entity_poly.type
_entity_poly.pdbx_seq_one_letter_code
_entity_poly.pdbx_strand_id
1 'polypeptide(L)'
;MLVGAPRMAASPCALECRVTQIAQLCDMKGDLADRNLVLGQVIGLHVDERYLKDGMIDIVAMKPIARCGYQDYTAVDRVFPIKRPEGAGNKEGGG
;
A
#
# COMPACT_ATOMS: atom_id res chain seq x y z
N MET A 1 -20.07 0.09 0.94
CA MET A 1 -18.71 0.43 1.43
C MET A 1 -18.74 0.70 2.93
N LEU A 2 -17.67 0.39 3.61
CA LEU A 2 -17.56 0.55 5.06
C LEU A 2 -17.20 1.98 5.49
N VAL A 3 -16.65 2.76 4.57
CA VAL A 3 -16.31 4.17 4.79
C VAL A 3 -17.08 5.05 3.83
N GLY A 4 -17.29 6.31 4.20
CA GLY A 4 -18.02 7.27 3.38
C GLY A 4 -17.19 7.93 2.28
N ALA A 5 -15.89 7.73 2.27
CA ALA A 5 -15.02 8.34 1.26
C ALA A 5 -15.23 7.69 -0.11
N PRO A 6 -15.20 8.47 -1.19
CA PRO A 6 -15.30 7.91 -2.54
C PRO A 6 -14.02 7.18 -2.93
N ARG A 7 -14.12 6.29 -3.92
CA ARG A 7 -12.97 5.60 -4.48
C ARG A 7 -12.95 5.77 -6.00
N MET A 8 -11.79 5.54 -6.59
CA MET A 8 -11.66 5.53 -8.05
C MET A 8 -12.24 4.24 -8.61
N ALA A 9 -13.32 4.34 -9.35
CA ALA A 9 -13.98 3.16 -9.92
C ALA A 9 -13.12 2.44 -10.96
N ALA A 10 -12.23 3.17 -11.63
CA ALA A 10 -11.33 2.58 -12.63
C ALA A 10 -10.18 1.78 -12.01
N SER A 11 -9.91 1.95 -10.72
CA SER A 11 -8.86 1.19 -10.06
C SER A 11 -9.34 -0.25 -9.80
N PRO A 12 -8.52 -1.26 -10.13
CA PRO A 12 -8.90 -2.67 -9.92
C PRO A 12 -8.87 -3.07 -8.45
N CYS A 13 -8.29 -2.27 -7.58
CA CYS A 13 -8.16 -2.59 -6.17
C CYS A 13 -8.35 -1.32 -5.34
N ALA A 14 -8.99 -1.45 -4.21
CA ALA A 14 -9.18 -0.34 -3.28
C ALA A 14 -9.15 -0.84 -1.84
N LEU A 15 -8.52 -0.06 -0.98
CA LEU A 15 -8.50 -0.31 0.46
C LEU A 15 -9.40 0.70 1.14
N GLU A 16 -10.31 0.21 1.98
CA GLU A 16 -11.08 1.08 2.87
C GLU A 16 -10.34 1.14 4.21
N CYS A 17 -9.98 2.34 4.63
CA CYS A 17 -9.18 2.53 5.81
C CYS A 17 -9.82 3.53 6.77
N ARG A 18 -9.58 3.35 8.05
CA ARG A 18 -9.87 4.35 9.07
C ARG A 18 -8.57 4.92 9.59
N VAL A 19 -8.51 6.24 9.67
CA VAL A 19 -7.33 6.92 10.21
C VAL A 19 -7.21 6.58 11.70
N THR A 20 -6.05 6.08 12.08
CA THR A 20 -5.75 5.75 13.47
C THR A 20 -4.84 6.77 14.12
N GLN A 21 -4.01 7.43 13.33
CA GLN A 21 -3.06 8.39 13.87
C GLN A 21 -2.64 9.38 12.78
N ILE A 22 -2.51 10.64 13.18
CA ILE A 22 -1.91 11.67 12.34
C ILE A 22 -0.77 12.28 13.15
N ALA A 23 0.43 12.29 12.59
CA ALA A 23 1.61 12.86 13.22
C ALA A 23 2.19 13.96 12.35
N GLN A 24 2.42 15.13 12.93
CA GLN A 24 3.17 16.18 12.26
C GLN A 24 4.64 15.86 12.36
N LEU A 25 5.35 15.92 11.23
CA LEU A 25 6.75 15.57 11.18
C LEU A 25 7.62 16.75 11.58
N CYS A 26 8.77 16.44 12.18
CA CYS A 26 9.79 17.43 12.51
C CYS A 26 11.02 17.17 11.65
N ASP A 27 11.79 18.24 11.40
CA ASP A 27 13.09 18.09 10.77
C ASP A 27 14.14 17.62 11.79
N MET A 28 15.36 17.43 11.32
CA MET A 28 16.45 16.93 12.17
C MET A 28 16.83 17.90 13.30
N LYS A 29 16.40 19.16 13.21
CA LYS A 29 16.64 20.17 14.25
C LYS A 29 15.50 20.25 15.26
N GLY A 30 14.43 19.47 15.05
CA GLY A 30 13.24 19.48 15.89
C GLY A 30 12.20 20.52 15.50
N ASP A 31 12.41 21.27 14.43
CA ASP A 31 11.43 22.23 13.94
C ASP A 31 10.31 21.50 13.19
N LEU A 32 9.08 21.99 13.34
CA LEU A 32 7.94 21.39 12.66
C LEU A 32 8.07 21.56 11.15
N ALA A 33 7.96 20.45 10.42
CA ALA A 33 7.89 20.45 8.96
C ALA A 33 6.44 20.61 8.52
N ASP A 34 6.23 21.18 7.34
CA ASP A 34 4.90 21.26 6.74
C ASP A 34 4.53 19.94 6.07
N ARG A 35 4.58 18.87 6.85
CA ARG A 35 4.29 17.50 6.42
C ARG A 35 3.65 16.73 7.56
N ASN A 36 2.70 15.87 7.21
CA ASN A 36 2.06 14.98 8.17
C ASN A 36 2.19 13.53 7.72
N LEU A 37 2.35 12.65 8.68
CA LEU A 37 2.25 11.22 8.49
C LEU A 37 0.87 10.77 8.94
N VAL A 38 0.14 10.13 8.04
CA VAL A 38 -1.20 9.62 8.34
C VAL A 38 -1.14 8.10 8.34
N LEU A 39 -1.54 7.50 9.43
CA LEU A 39 -1.65 6.05 9.57
C LEU A 39 -3.11 5.65 9.55
N GLY A 40 -3.40 4.59 8.84
CA GLY A 40 -4.75 4.07 8.75
C GLY A 40 -4.77 2.56 8.92
N GLN A 41 -5.83 2.07 9.51
CA GLN A 41 -6.10 0.64 9.58
C GLN A 41 -7.00 0.24 8.43
N VAL A 42 -6.62 -0.80 7.70
CA VAL A 42 -7.44 -1.35 6.63
C VAL A 42 -8.61 -2.11 7.25
N ILE A 43 -9.83 -1.74 6.87
CA ILE A 43 -11.05 -2.40 7.34
C ILE A 43 -11.84 -3.04 6.21
N GLY A 44 -11.49 -2.77 4.98
CA GLY A 44 -12.14 -3.37 3.82
C GLY A 44 -11.22 -3.40 2.63
N LEU A 45 -11.38 -4.41 1.79
CA LEU A 45 -10.59 -4.59 0.59
C LEU A 45 -11.53 -4.88 -0.57
N HIS A 46 -11.38 -4.14 -1.66
CA HIS A 46 -12.10 -4.37 -2.91
C HIS A 46 -11.10 -4.78 -3.98
N VAL A 47 -11.32 -5.91 -4.61
CA VAL A 47 -10.48 -6.41 -5.71
C VAL A 47 -11.36 -6.83 -6.85
N ASP A 48 -11.05 -6.37 -8.05
CA ASP A 48 -11.69 -6.83 -9.27
C ASP A 48 -11.31 -8.30 -9.48
N GLU A 49 -12.31 -9.17 -9.66
CA GLU A 49 -12.10 -10.62 -9.79
C GLU A 49 -11.17 -10.99 -10.93
N ARG A 50 -11.10 -10.16 -11.97
CA ARG A 50 -10.18 -10.39 -13.11
C ARG A 50 -8.72 -10.43 -12.68
N TYR A 51 -8.38 -9.87 -11.53
CA TYR A 51 -7.01 -9.80 -11.02
C TYR A 51 -6.78 -10.74 -9.85
N LEU A 52 -7.70 -11.66 -9.61
CA LEU A 52 -7.52 -12.73 -8.64
C LEU A 52 -7.13 -14.02 -9.34
N LYS A 53 -6.09 -14.66 -8.84
CA LYS A 53 -5.62 -15.94 -9.34
C LYS A 53 -5.30 -16.82 -8.13
N ASP A 54 -6.01 -17.95 -8.04
CA ASP A 54 -5.84 -18.90 -6.94
C ASP A 54 -6.00 -18.24 -5.55
N GLY A 55 -6.93 -17.30 -5.43
CA GLY A 55 -7.19 -16.58 -4.19
C GLY A 55 -6.19 -15.48 -3.87
N MET A 56 -5.26 -15.19 -4.77
CA MET A 56 -4.23 -14.15 -4.59
C MET A 56 -4.34 -13.10 -5.68
N ILE A 57 -3.89 -11.90 -5.36
CA ILE A 57 -3.87 -10.81 -6.33
C ILE A 57 -2.78 -11.06 -7.37
N ASP A 58 -3.17 -11.03 -8.65
CA ASP A 58 -2.22 -11.12 -9.76
C ASP A 58 -1.63 -9.73 -10.02
N ILE A 59 -0.50 -9.45 -9.42
CA ILE A 59 0.16 -8.15 -9.50
C ILE A 59 0.57 -7.82 -10.94
N VAL A 60 1.07 -8.81 -11.66
CA VAL A 60 1.54 -8.59 -13.04
C VAL A 60 0.39 -8.23 -13.97
N ALA A 61 -0.75 -8.92 -13.83
CA ALA A 61 -1.93 -8.60 -14.63
C ALA A 61 -2.51 -7.22 -14.27
N MET A 62 -2.45 -6.85 -13.00
CA MET A 62 -2.96 -5.57 -12.52
C MET A 62 -2.09 -4.39 -12.92
N LYS A 63 -0.79 -4.61 -13.06
CA LYS A 63 0.19 -3.59 -13.46
C LYS A 63 0.12 -2.32 -12.59
N PRO A 64 0.32 -2.42 -11.28
CA PRO A 64 0.28 -1.25 -10.44
C PRO A 64 1.38 -0.27 -10.83
N ILE A 65 1.10 1.01 -10.64
CA ILE A 65 2.05 2.08 -10.93
C ILE A 65 2.82 2.39 -9.65
N ALA A 66 4.12 2.46 -9.76
CA ALA A 66 4.99 2.86 -8.67
C ALA A 66 5.69 4.17 -9.01
N ARG A 67 5.77 5.07 -8.03
CA ARG A 67 6.49 6.31 -8.19
C ARG A 67 7.99 6.06 -7.98
N CYS A 68 8.77 6.57 -8.92
CA CYS A 68 10.23 6.56 -8.82
C CYS A 68 10.74 7.94 -8.42
N GLY A 69 12.01 8.19 -8.60
CA GLY A 69 12.58 9.50 -8.30
C GLY A 69 12.10 10.58 -9.27
N TYR A 70 12.22 11.83 -8.85
CA TYR A 70 11.82 13.01 -9.64
C TYR A 70 10.34 12.97 -10.00
N GLN A 71 10.01 12.93 -11.28
CA GLN A 71 8.63 12.85 -11.77
C GLN A 71 8.36 11.52 -12.47
N ASP A 72 9.24 10.56 -12.29
CA ASP A 72 9.15 9.29 -12.99
C ASP A 72 8.24 8.31 -12.28
N TYR A 73 7.54 7.51 -13.06
CA TYR A 73 6.71 6.41 -12.62
C TYR A 73 7.03 5.18 -13.44
N THR A 74 6.76 4.02 -12.89
CA THR A 74 6.86 2.76 -13.61
C THR A 74 5.63 1.92 -13.36
N ALA A 75 5.30 1.06 -14.31
CA ALA A 75 4.28 0.05 -14.11
C ALA A 75 4.98 -1.28 -13.82
N VAL A 76 4.46 -2.01 -12.85
CA VAL A 76 5.01 -3.32 -12.50
C VAL A 76 4.59 -4.31 -13.58
N ASP A 77 5.54 -4.90 -14.30
CA ASP A 77 5.28 -5.88 -15.35
C ASP A 77 5.88 -7.25 -15.07
N ARG A 78 6.63 -7.38 -13.99
CA ARG A 78 7.17 -8.66 -13.54
C ARG A 78 7.45 -8.60 -12.04
N VAL A 79 7.38 -9.74 -11.39
CA VAL A 79 7.68 -9.87 -9.97
C VAL A 79 8.59 -11.08 -9.75
N PHE A 80 9.33 -11.06 -8.67
CA PHE A 80 10.14 -12.18 -8.25
C PHE A 80 10.12 -12.28 -6.73
N PRO A 81 10.07 -13.48 -6.15
CA PRO A 81 10.09 -13.63 -4.70
C PRO A 81 11.51 -13.51 -4.15
N ILE A 82 11.61 -12.93 -2.98
CA ILE A 82 12.84 -12.97 -2.18
C ILE A 82 12.46 -13.61 -0.86
N LYS A 83 13.07 -14.77 -0.58
CA LYS A 83 12.84 -15.46 0.66
C LYS A 83 13.53 -14.73 1.79
N ARG A 84 12.80 -14.47 2.89
CA ARG A 84 13.39 -13.84 4.05
C ARG A 84 14.43 -14.77 4.68
N PRO A 85 15.56 -14.21 5.13
CA PRO A 85 16.50 -14.99 5.93
C PRO A 85 15.80 -15.49 7.19
N GLU A 86 16.14 -16.72 7.60
CA GLU A 86 15.60 -17.28 8.82
C GLU A 86 16.04 -16.46 10.03
N GLY A 87 15.11 -16.16 10.92
CA GLY A 87 15.36 -15.31 12.08
C GLY A 87 15.30 -13.83 11.82
N ALA A 88 15.17 -13.41 10.55
CA ALA A 88 14.91 -12.02 10.20
C ALA A 88 13.43 -11.76 10.11
N GLY A 89 13.01 -10.61 10.57
CA GLY A 89 11.61 -10.24 10.55
C GLY A 89 10.81 -10.92 11.65
N ASN A 90 9.52 -10.72 11.61
CA ASN A 90 8.62 -11.18 12.65
C ASN A 90 8.21 -12.62 12.42
N LYS A 91 8.52 -13.47 13.38
CA LYS A 91 8.18 -14.88 13.30
C LYS A 91 6.68 -15.14 13.35
N GLU A 92 5.97 -14.43 14.19
CA GLU A 92 4.53 -14.63 14.38
C GLU A 92 3.74 -14.15 13.18
N GLY A 93 4.17 -13.11 12.62
CA GLY A 93 3.43 -12.49 11.54
C GLY A 93 3.93 -12.87 10.19
N GLY A 94 4.90 -13.74 10.15
CA GLY A 94 5.55 -13.91 8.89
C GLY A 94 5.95 -12.54 8.40
N GLY A 95 5.98 -11.77 9.33
CA GLY A 95 6.35 -10.45 9.01
C GLY A 95 6.46 -10.25 7.60
#